data_9a704fca08e61c9c3fccfd365e6ccfdc
#
_entry.id   9a704fca08e61c9c3fccfd365e6ccfdc
#
_cell.length_a   1.000
_cell.length_b   1.000
_cell.length_c   1.000
_cell.angle_alpha   90.00
_cell.angle_beta   90.00
_cell.angle_gamma   90.00
#
_symmetry.space_group_name_H-M   'P 1'
#
loop_
_entity.id
_entity.type
_entity.pdbx_description
1 polymer ?
#
loop_
_entity_poly.entity_id
_entity_poly.type
_entity_poly.pdbx_seq_one_letter_code
_entity_poly.pdbx_strand_id
1 'polypeptide(L)'
;MRTPVYKACFALMYSCGLRISEAATLEIGAIDGANLRLRIIGKGDRERFTPLPQPVLENLRRLWKIHRNPRWLFPNRSSDHPVSQEMLRRAFRKAAREAGLTRRVTPHALRHSYATRLLENGVDTRVVQILLGHRQIATTAIYTHLTEPTRISLRGVLDRLRTGL
;
A
#
# COMPACT_ATOMS: atom_id res chain seq x y z
N MET A 1 -5.43 -12.49 18.27
CA MET A 1 -5.57 -12.07 16.85
C MET A 1 -4.37 -11.21 16.47
N ARG A 2 -3.76 -11.41 15.28
CA ARG A 2 -2.58 -10.63 14.84
C ARG A 2 -2.98 -9.23 14.32
N THR A 3 -3.73 -8.52 15.14
CA THR A 3 -4.34 -7.23 14.79
C THR A 3 -3.34 -6.18 14.29
N PRO A 4 -2.12 -5.99 14.88
CA PRO A 4 -1.19 -4.97 14.41
C PRO A 4 -0.68 -5.23 12.98
N VAL A 5 -0.33 -6.50 12.64
CA VAL A 5 0.14 -6.88 11.29
C VAL A 5 -0.94 -6.60 10.25
N TYR A 6 -2.19 -7.01 10.52
CA TYR A 6 -3.30 -6.80 9.58
C TYR A 6 -3.66 -5.32 9.44
N LYS A 7 -3.70 -4.56 10.54
CA LYS A 7 -3.94 -3.11 10.49
C LYS A 7 -2.88 -2.39 9.66
N ALA A 8 -1.61 -2.69 9.88
CA ALA A 8 -0.52 -2.08 9.10
C ALA A 8 -0.57 -2.47 7.62
N CYS A 9 -0.91 -3.74 7.32
CA CYS A 9 -1.06 -4.19 5.94
C CYS A 9 -2.21 -3.44 5.23
N PHE A 10 -3.37 -3.30 5.86
CA PHE A 10 -4.51 -2.57 5.28
C PHE A 10 -4.24 -1.07 5.17
N ALA A 11 -3.58 -0.47 6.16
CA ALA A 11 -3.15 0.92 6.08
C ALA A 11 -2.21 1.15 4.90
N LEU A 12 -1.25 0.24 4.66
CA LEU A 12 -0.35 0.32 3.51
C LEU A 12 -1.10 0.14 2.19
N MET A 13 -2.03 -0.83 2.11
CA MET A 13 -2.87 -1.03 0.91
C MET A 13 -3.66 0.22 0.57
N TYR A 14 -4.25 0.87 1.58
CA TYR A 14 -5.02 2.10 1.43
C TYR A 14 -4.15 3.29 1.02
N SER A 15 -2.98 3.45 1.64
CA SER A 15 -2.10 4.62 1.44
C SER A 15 -1.22 4.54 0.19
N CYS A 16 -1.00 3.35 -0.36
CA CYS A 16 -0.13 3.12 -1.52
C CYS A 16 -0.83 2.40 -2.68
N GLY A 17 -2.12 2.12 -2.57
CA GLY A 17 -2.92 1.51 -3.64
C GLY A 17 -2.54 0.08 -3.98
N LEU A 18 -2.05 -0.73 -3.03
CA LEU A 18 -1.57 -2.08 -3.29
C LEU A 18 -2.71 -3.07 -3.53
N ARG A 19 -2.45 -4.08 -4.38
CA ARG A 19 -3.26 -5.31 -4.41
C ARG A 19 -2.98 -6.15 -3.17
N ILE A 20 -3.95 -6.95 -2.74
CA ILE A 20 -3.77 -7.83 -1.58
C ILE A 20 -2.60 -8.80 -1.76
N SER A 21 -2.38 -9.32 -2.97
CA SER A 21 -1.24 -10.18 -3.29
C SER A 21 0.09 -9.44 -3.15
N GLU A 22 0.17 -8.22 -3.66
CA GLU A 22 1.37 -7.37 -3.56
C GLU A 22 1.70 -7.04 -2.10
N ALA A 23 0.68 -6.65 -1.32
CA ALA A 23 0.86 -6.34 0.10
C ALA A 23 1.26 -7.58 0.91
N ALA A 24 0.62 -8.73 0.66
CA ALA A 24 0.88 -9.95 1.42
C ALA A 24 2.34 -10.42 1.28
N THR A 25 2.90 -10.35 0.07
CA THR A 25 4.26 -10.85 -0.24
C THR A 25 5.33 -9.76 -0.22
N LEU A 26 5.04 -8.61 0.39
CA LEU A 26 5.97 -7.50 0.42
C LEU A 26 7.18 -7.81 1.32
N GLU A 27 8.36 -7.63 0.76
CA GLU A 27 9.63 -7.78 1.49
C GLU A 27 10.08 -6.46 2.11
N ILE A 28 10.87 -6.52 3.17
CA ILE A 28 11.43 -5.33 3.84
C ILE A 28 12.32 -4.54 2.89
N GLY A 29 13.11 -5.22 2.05
CA GLY A 29 13.96 -4.59 1.04
C GLY A 29 13.23 -3.82 -0.06
N ALA A 30 11.89 -3.92 -0.13
CA ALA A 30 11.09 -3.12 -1.05
C ALA A 30 10.90 -1.67 -0.57
N ILE A 31 11.24 -1.36 0.69
CA ILE A 31 11.08 -0.03 1.28
C ILE A 31 12.34 0.80 1.05
N ASP A 32 12.25 1.83 0.23
CA ASP A 32 13.25 2.88 0.12
C ASP A 32 12.83 4.05 1.03
N GLY A 33 13.25 3.94 2.29
CA GLY A 33 12.87 4.91 3.32
C GLY A 33 13.55 6.28 3.17
N ALA A 34 14.70 6.35 2.48
CA ALA A 34 15.39 7.61 2.21
C ALA A 34 14.64 8.45 1.17
N ASN A 35 14.11 7.80 0.13
CA ASN A 35 13.37 8.45 -0.94
C ASN A 35 11.84 8.41 -0.75
N LEU A 36 11.35 7.90 0.38
CA LEU A 36 9.91 7.78 0.69
C LEU A 36 9.14 7.09 -0.45
N ARG A 37 9.64 5.96 -0.90
CA ARG A 37 9.00 5.17 -1.96
C ARG A 37 9.02 3.68 -1.66
N LEU A 38 8.07 2.98 -2.25
CA LEU A 38 7.89 1.54 -2.14
C LEU A 38 8.03 0.91 -3.53
N ARG A 39 8.91 -0.08 -3.64
CA ARG A 39 9.10 -0.88 -4.84
C ARG A 39 8.11 -2.04 -4.84
N ILE A 40 7.35 -2.20 -5.90
CA ILE A 40 6.34 -3.23 -6.04
C ILE A 40 6.60 -4.02 -7.30
N ILE A 41 6.71 -5.33 -7.16
CA ILE A 41 6.81 -6.26 -8.28
C ILE A 41 5.41 -6.81 -8.55
N GLY A 42 4.88 -6.50 -9.73
CA GLY A 42 3.56 -6.94 -10.17
C GLY A 42 3.60 -8.22 -11.00
N LYS A 43 2.45 -8.59 -11.56
CA LYS A 43 2.33 -9.76 -12.44
C LYS A 43 3.24 -9.60 -13.67
N GLY A 44 4.02 -10.64 -13.97
CA GLY A 44 4.98 -10.65 -15.10
C GLY A 44 6.27 -9.89 -14.79
N ASP A 45 6.68 -9.89 -13.54
CA ASP A 45 7.93 -9.29 -13.02
C ASP A 45 8.09 -7.79 -13.33
N ARG A 46 6.95 -7.11 -13.51
CA ARG A 46 6.95 -5.67 -13.78
C ARG A 46 7.07 -4.89 -12.49
N GLU A 47 8.11 -4.09 -12.45
CA GLU A 47 8.41 -3.22 -11.33
C GLU A 47 7.69 -1.87 -11.45
N ARG A 48 7.19 -1.36 -10.33
CA ARG A 48 6.74 0.03 -10.20
C ARG A 48 7.10 0.59 -8.83
N PHE A 49 7.22 1.90 -8.76
CA PHE A 49 7.36 2.62 -7.51
C PHE A 49 6.06 3.35 -7.17
N THR A 50 5.72 3.36 -5.88
CA THR A 50 4.64 4.19 -5.35
C THR A 50 5.16 5.03 -4.19
N PRO A 51 4.69 6.28 -4.02
CA PRO A 51 5.04 7.08 -2.85
C PRO A 51 4.66 6.37 -1.56
N LEU A 52 5.54 6.45 -0.56
CA LEU A 52 5.30 5.92 0.77
C LEU A 52 5.21 7.09 1.75
N PRO A 53 4.02 7.45 2.25
CA PRO A 53 3.86 8.55 3.20
C PRO A 53 4.71 8.32 4.46
N GLN A 54 5.38 9.38 4.94
CA GLN A 54 6.27 9.31 6.10
C GLN A 54 5.61 8.63 7.31
N PRO A 55 4.38 8.98 7.69
CA PRO A 55 3.72 8.36 8.82
C PRO A 55 3.41 6.86 8.62
N VAL A 56 3.21 6.42 7.37
CA VAL A 56 3.07 4.97 7.08
C VAL A 56 4.42 4.27 7.27
N LEU A 57 5.51 4.86 6.79
CA LEU A 57 6.86 4.34 6.99
C LEU A 57 7.17 4.17 8.49
N GLU A 58 6.82 5.15 9.31
CA GLU A 58 7.02 5.09 10.77
C GLU A 58 6.21 3.96 11.42
N ASN A 59 4.96 3.76 10.98
CA ASN A 59 4.15 2.64 11.43
C ASN A 59 4.76 1.29 11.05
N LEU A 60 5.28 1.17 9.82
CA LEU A 60 5.95 -0.05 9.37
C LEU A 60 7.24 -0.30 10.16
N ARG A 61 8.03 0.72 10.47
CA ARG A 61 9.22 0.62 11.33
C ARG A 61 8.85 0.13 12.73
N ARG A 62 7.78 0.68 13.33
CA ARG A 62 7.28 0.23 14.64
C ARG A 62 6.84 -1.23 14.61
N LEU A 63 6.10 -1.63 13.58
CA LEU A 63 5.70 -3.02 13.40
C LEU A 63 6.91 -3.95 13.26
N TRP A 64 7.90 -3.56 12.44
CA TRP A 64 9.10 -4.37 12.22
C TRP A 64 9.90 -4.56 13.52
N LYS A 65 10.00 -3.54 14.38
CA LYS A 65 10.64 -3.65 15.69
C LYS A 65 10.02 -4.71 16.59
N ILE A 66 8.75 -5.06 16.39
CA ILE A 66 8.03 -6.09 17.18
C ILE A 66 8.38 -7.50 16.70
N HIS A 67 8.32 -7.74 15.38
CA HIS A 67 8.49 -9.11 14.86
C HIS A 67 9.90 -9.43 14.35
N ARG A 68 10.72 -8.41 14.01
CA ARG A 68 12.13 -8.53 13.57
C ARG A 68 12.35 -9.54 12.45
N ASN A 69 11.33 -9.80 11.62
CA ASN A 69 11.48 -10.70 10.49
C ASN A 69 12.53 -10.14 9.50
N PRO A 70 13.50 -10.96 9.04
CA PRO A 70 14.58 -10.47 8.17
C PRO A 70 14.12 -10.24 6.72
N ARG A 71 13.03 -10.88 6.29
CA ARG A 71 12.58 -10.86 4.90
C ARG A 71 11.22 -10.20 4.73
N TRP A 72 10.18 -10.71 5.43
CA TRP A 72 8.79 -10.34 5.18
C TRP A 72 8.35 -9.15 6.01
N LEU A 73 7.74 -8.16 5.36
CA LEU A 73 7.15 -7.01 6.05
C LEU A 73 5.92 -7.43 6.86
N PHE A 74 5.16 -8.38 6.34
CA PHE A 74 3.98 -8.96 7.01
C PHE A 74 4.13 -10.49 7.11
N PRO A 75 4.94 -10.99 8.06
CA PRO A 75 5.16 -12.41 8.21
C PRO A 75 3.91 -13.14 8.71
N ASN A 76 3.80 -14.45 8.43
CA ASN A 76 2.82 -15.32 9.04
C ASN A 76 3.12 -15.54 10.55
N ARG A 77 2.40 -16.43 11.22
CA ARG A 77 2.56 -16.67 12.66
C ARG A 77 3.90 -17.34 13.00
N SER A 78 4.38 -18.25 12.17
CA SER A 78 5.66 -18.95 12.34
C SER A 78 6.87 -18.12 11.87
N SER A 79 6.63 -16.96 11.24
CA SER A 79 7.65 -16.04 10.73
C SER A 79 8.51 -16.56 9.58
N ASP A 80 8.20 -17.70 9.02
CA ASP A 80 8.91 -18.37 7.92
C ASP A 80 8.36 -18.01 6.53
N HIS A 81 7.07 -17.64 6.45
CA HIS A 81 6.37 -17.28 5.23
C HIS A 81 5.66 -15.93 5.36
N PRO A 82 5.26 -15.30 4.26
CA PRO A 82 4.42 -14.11 4.32
C PRO A 82 3.01 -14.46 4.81
N VAL A 83 2.28 -13.45 5.26
CA VAL A 83 0.87 -13.59 5.64
C VAL A 83 0.04 -14.09 4.45
N SER A 84 -0.85 -15.05 4.68
CA SER A 84 -1.69 -15.54 3.59
C SER A 84 -2.78 -14.54 3.22
N GLN A 85 -3.06 -14.45 1.92
CA GLN A 85 -4.14 -13.58 1.40
C GLN A 85 -5.50 -13.94 2.00
N GLU A 86 -5.75 -15.22 2.24
CA GLU A 86 -7.02 -15.66 2.82
C GLU A 86 -7.17 -15.17 4.27
N MET A 87 -6.11 -15.19 5.06
CA MET A 87 -6.14 -14.63 6.41
C MET A 87 -6.39 -13.11 6.38
N LEU A 88 -5.79 -12.39 5.43
CA LEU A 88 -6.08 -10.97 5.21
C LEU A 88 -7.55 -10.75 4.81
N ARG A 89 -8.10 -11.53 3.86
CA ARG A 89 -9.51 -11.41 3.47
C ARG A 89 -10.45 -11.67 4.65
N ARG A 90 -10.16 -12.68 5.47
CA ARG A 90 -10.93 -12.99 6.69
C ARG A 90 -10.87 -11.86 7.71
N ALA A 91 -9.67 -11.36 7.97
CA ALA A 91 -9.47 -10.23 8.90
C ALA A 91 -10.19 -8.97 8.43
N PHE A 92 -10.13 -8.66 7.13
CA PHE A 92 -10.82 -7.52 6.54
C PHE A 92 -12.34 -7.63 6.67
N ARG A 93 -12.92 -8.80 6.31
CA ARG A 93 -14.36 -9.06 6.47
C ARG A 93 -14.83 -8.92 7.91
N LYS A 94 -14.00 -9.38 8.87
CA LYS A 94 -14.30 -9.22 10.29
C LYS A 94 -14.29 -7.74 10.68
N ALA A 95 -13.24 -7.00 10.33
CA ALA A 95 -13.13 -5.58 10.64
C ALA A 95 -14.27 -4.75 10.00
N ALA A 96 -14.66 -5.05 8.76
CA ALA A 96 -15.77 -4.39 8.09
C ALA A 96 -17.10 -4.59 8.84
N ARG A 97 -17.37 -5.81 9.32
CA ARG A 97 -18.56 -6.09 10.14
C ARG A 97 -18.53 -5.36 11.49
N GLU A 98 -17.38 -5.37 12.15
CA GLU A 98 -17.18 -4.66 13.44
C GLU A 98 -17.34 -3.14 13.28
N ALA A 99 -17.03 -2.60 12.10
CA ALA A 99 -17.26 -1.19 11.73
C ALA A 99 -18.70 -0.88 11.26
N GLY A 100 -19.62 -1.84 11.34
CA GLY A 100 -21.02 -1.65 10.95
C GLY A 100 -21.27 -1.57 9.45
N LEU A 101 -20.32 -1.98 8.61
CA LEU A 101 -20.52 -1.97 7.16
C LEU A 101 -21.44 -3.12 6.72
N THR A 102 -22.65 -2.78 6.30
CA THR A 102 -23.67 -3.74 5.84
C THR A 102 -23.41 -4.25 4.43
N ARG A 103 -22.73 -3.46 3.59
CA ARG A 103 -22.36 -3.86 2.22
C ARG A 103 -21.19 -4.84 2.23
N ARG A 104 -21.23 -5.82 1.32
CA ARG A 104 -20.13 -6.77 1.14
C ARG A 104 -18.93 -6.05 0.53
N VAL A 105 -17.97 -5.68 1.37
CA VAL A 105 -16.71 -5.05 0.96
C VAL A 105 -15.56 -6.07 0.95
N THR A 106 -14.60 -5.85 0.07
CA THR A 106 -13.38 -6.66 -0.05
C THR A 106 -12.16 -5.77 0.11
N PRO A 107 -10.96 -6.31 0.40
CA PRO A 107 -9.72 -5.52 0.46
C PRO A 107 -9.44 -4.69 -0.81
N HIS A 108 -10.03 -5.06 -1.95
CA HIS A 108 -9.92 -4.28 -3.19
C HIS A 108 -10.53 -2.88 -3.07
N ALA A 109 -11.51 -2.71 -2.17
CA ALA A 109 -12.10 -1.41 -1.88
C ALA A 109 -11.06 -0.39 -1.37
N LEU A 110 -10.04 -0.84 -0.61
CA LEU A 110 -8.96 0.04 -0.14
C LEU A 110 -8.19 0.67 -1.30
N ARG A 111 -7.87 -0.13 -2.30
CA ARG A 111 -7.18 0.34 -3.51
C ARG A 111 -8.08 1.24 -4.37
N HIS A 112 -9.37 0.92 -4.44
CA HIS A 112 -10.34 1.77 -5.12
C HIS A 112 -10.46 3.13 -4.42
N SER A 113 -10.57 3.13 -3.10
CA SER A 113 -10.59 4.37 -2.31
C SER A 113 -9.33 5.22 -2.49
N TYR A 114 -8.14 4.59 -2.56
CA TYR A 114 -6.89 5.29 -2.90
C TYR A 114 -7.00 6.00 -4.25
N ALA A 115 -7.44 5.30 -5.29
CA ALA A 115 -7.60 5.86 -6.63
C ALA A 115 -8.59 7.04 -6.65
N THR A 116 -9.77 6.84 -6.07
CA THR A 116 -10.83 7.86 -6.02
C THR A 116 -10.34 9.11 -5.31
N ARG A 117 -9.71 8.96 -4.15
CA ARG A 117 -9.18 10.11 -3.39
C ARG A 117 -8.09 10.87 -4.11
N LEU A 118 -7.21 10.20 -4.85
CA LEU A 118 -6.23 10.90 -5.69
C LEU A 118 -6.91 11.75 -6.76
N LEU A 119 -7.92 11.20 -7.45
CA LEU A 119 -8.70 11.91 -8.46
C LEU A 119 -9.47 13.09 -7.86
N GLU A 120 -10.14 12.90 -6.73
CA GLU A 120 -10.86 13.96 -6.01
C GLU A 120 -9.95 15.11 -5.54
N ASN A 121 -8.66 14.82 -5.32
CA ASN A 121 -7.64 15.83 -5.00
C ASN A 121 -6.91 16.38 -6.23
N GLY A 122 -7.45 16.16 -7.44
CA GLY A 122 -6.94 16.75 -8.68
C GLY A 122 -5.71 16.08 -9.26
N VAL A 123 -5.36 14.86 -8.80
CA VAL A 123 -4.26 14.12 -9.42
C VAL A 123 -4.71 13.60 -10.79
N ASP A 124 -3.90 13.87 -11.80
CA ASP A 124 -4.16 13.45 -13.18
C ASP A 124 -4.43 11.93 -13.28
N THR A 125 -5.45 11.56 -14.06
CA THR A 125 -5.88 10.17 -14.23
C THR A 125 -4.74 9.27 -14.72
N ARG A 126 -3.86 9.79 -15.58
CA ARG A 126 -2.71 9.06 -16.09
C ARG A 126 -1.72 8.73 -14.98
N VAL A 127 -1.45 9.70 -14.08
CA VAL A 127 -0.60 9.50 -12.91
C VAL A 127 -1.20 8.43 -11.99
N VAL A 128 -2.51 8.47 -11.75
CA VAL A 128 -3.20 7.44 -10.94
C VAL A 128 -3.08 6.06 -11.57
N GLN A 129 -3.26 5.95 -12.88
CA GLN A 129 -3.10 4.68 -13.61
C GLN A 129 -1.68 4.11 -13.48
N ILE A 130 -0.66 4.98 -13.55
CA ILE A 130 0.74 4.60 -13.37
C ILE A 130 0.99 4.07 -11.97
N LEU A 131 0.58 4.81 -10.93
CA LEU A 131 0.72 4.41 -9.53
C LEU A 131 0.05 3.07 -9.24
N LEU A 132 -1.08 2.80 -9.89
CA LEU A 132 -1.79 1.55 -9.79
C LEU A 132 -1.19 0.41 -10.63
N GLY A 133 -0.28 0.68 -11.55
CA GLY A 133 0.33 -0.33 -12.42
C GLY A 133 -0.68 -0.93 -13.40
N HIS A 134 -1.42 -0.10 -14.13
CA HIS A 134 -2.30 -0.52 -15.20
C HIS A 134 -1.50 -0.95 -16.43
N ARG A 135 -2.01 -1.97 -17.15
CA ARG A 135 -1.29 -2.81 -18.12
C ARG A 135 -0.71 -2.12 -19.35
N GLN A 136 -1.12 -0.90 -19.66
CA GLN A 136 -0.80 -0.24 -20.94
C GLN A 136 0.27 0.85 -20.88
N ILE A 137 0.93 1.03 -19.72
CA ILE A 137 1.87 2.14 -19.57
C ILE A 137 3.17 1.62 -18.96
N ALA A 138 4.28 1.83 -19.68
CA ALA A 138 5.63 1.58 -19.19
C ALA A 138 5.90 2.43 -17.94
N THR A 139 5.89 1.80 -16.78
CA THR A 139 5.63 2.48 -15.50
C THR A 139 6.87 3.09 -14.87
N THR A 140 8.04 2.50 -15.11
CA THR A 140 9.28 2.89 -14.43
C THR A 140 9.82 4.23 -14.93
N ALA A 141 9.78 4.46 -16.24
CA ALA A 141 10.28 5.69 -16.84
C ALA A 141 9.45 6.92 -16.43
N ILE A 142 8.14 6.77 -16.27
CA ILE A 142 7.25 7.92 -16.04
C ILE A 142 7.32 8.44 -14.61
N TYR A 143 7.51 7.55 -13.59
CA TYR A 143 7.69 8.04 -12.21
C TYR A 143 9.01 8.80 -12.03
N THR A 144 10.06 8.40 -12.75
CA THR A 144 11.33 9.15 -12.79
C THR A 144 11.23 10.45 -13.57
N HIS A 145 10.27 10.55 -14.51
CA HIS A 145 9.99 11.74 -15.31
C HIS A 145 8.89 12.65 -14.72
N LEU A 146 8.23 12.26 -13.62
CA LEU A 146 7.39 13.22 -12.89
C LEU A 146 8.27 14.38 -12.43
N THR A 147 7.88 15.58 -12.80
CA THR A 147 8.59 16.80 -12.36
C THR A 147 8.59 16.89 -10.83
N GLU A 148 9.61 17.49 -10.24
CA GLU A 148 9.66 17.68 -8.77
C GLU A 148 8.39 18.36 -8.21
N PRO A 149 7.81 19.40 -8.85
CA PRO A 149 6.53 19.97 -8.41
C PRO A 149 5.40 18.96 -8.35
N THR A 150 5.31 18.07 -9.35
CA THR A 150 4.27 17.00 -9.37
C THR A 150 4.51 15.98 -8.25
N ARG A 151 5.77 15.63 -7.97
CA ARG A 151 6.11 14.73 -6.84
C ARG A 151 5.78 15.34 -5.49
N ILE A 152 6.09 16.63 -5.30
CA ILE A 152 5.80 17.37 -4.07
C ILE A 152 4.28 17.50 -3.88
N SER A 153 3.54 17.86 -4.93
CA SER A 153 2.08 17.94 -4.89
C SER A 153 1.46 16.60 -4.55
N LEU A 154 1.91 15.51 -5.17
CA LEU A 154 1.42 14.15 -4.90
C LEU A 154 1.70 13.72 -3.46
N ARG A 155 2.90 14.00 -2.91
CA ARG A 155 3.22 13.73 -1.50
C ARG A 155 2.30 14.50 -0.57
N GLY A 156 2.10 15.79 -0.79
CA GLY A 156 1.19 16.60 0.02
C GLY A 156 -0.26 16.12 -0.01
N VAL A 157 -0.75 15.62 -1.15
CA VAL A 157 -2.06 14.98 -1.25
C VAL A 157 -2.11 13.70 -0.43
N LEU A 158 -1.10 12.82 -0.56
CA LEU A 158 -1.04 11.54 0.15
C LEU A 158 -0.94 11.71 1.68
N ASP A 159 -0.21 12.72 2.14
CA ASP A 159 -0.10 13.02 3.57
C ASP A 159 -1.44 13.54 4.14
N ARG A 160 -2.16 14.39 3.40
CA ARG A 160 -3.52 14.85 3.79
C ARG A 160 -4.55 13.71 3.80
N LEU A 161 -4.47 12.75 2.88
CA LEU A 161 -5.39 11.62 2.86
C LEU A 161 -5.33 10.75 4.12
N ARG A 162 -4.28 10.87 4.91
CA ARG A 162 -4.09 10.15 6.16
C ARG A 162 -4.57 10.88 7.41
N THR A 163 -4.56 12.20 7.41
CA THR A 163 -5.02 12.98 8.57
C THR A 163 -6.54 12.89 8.79
N GLY A 164 -7.26 12.27 7.87
CA GLY A 164 -8.69 11.95 7.99
C GLY A 164 -8.98 10.49 8.41
N LEU A 165 -7.99 9.75 8.92
CA LEU A 165 -8.10 8.41 9.53
C LEU A 165 -7.79 8.49 11.02
#